data_13b74fecc36c6524ada126d09c58b608
#
_entry.id   13b74fecc36c6524ada126d09c58b608
#
_cell.length_a   1.000
_cell.length_b   1.000
_cell.length_c   1.000
_cell.angle_alpha   90.00
_cell.angle_beta   90.00
_cell.angle_gamma   90.00
#
_symmetry.space_group_name_H-M   'P 1'
#
loop_
_entity.id
_entity.type
_entity.pdbx_description
1 polymer ?
#
loop_
_entity_poly.entity_id
_entity_poly.type
_entity_poly.pdbx_seq_one_letter_code
_entity_poly.pdbx_strand_id
1 'polypeptide(L)'
;VHKDYASGIPIQISVYDDRLVLWNPGVLPERWTLKHLLGKHPSQPFNPLLANAFFRAGYVESWGRGIEKIQRACQAHGIDKPAYDTDLSGVMVTFRASSLHVARIRDGADSGSPTPIPTPIEGAAAGRPSTQQRILDALRATAGLSGPDLARLLGITRDGVKYHIRRLKAAGRIRRHGPKGGYWEIVG
;
A
#
# COMPACT_ATOMS: atom_id res chain seq x y z
N VAL A 1 -8.45 -2.02 7.19
CA VAL A 1 -9.14 -2.51 8.38
C VAL A 1 -10.34 -1.63 8.74
N HIS A 2 -10.19 -0.31 8.70
CA HIS A 2 -11.23 0.67 9.09
C HIS A 2 -12.03 1.25 7.93
N LYS A 3 -11.78 0.84 6.70
CA LYS A 3 -12.52 1.30 5.52
C LYS A 3 -13.93 0.74 5.53
N ASP A 4 -14.92 1.58 5.22
CA ASP A 4 -16.26 1.13 4.84
C ASP A 4 -16.23 0.63 3.39
N TYR A 5 -16.26 -0.69 3.21
CA TYR A 5 -16.29 -1.31 1.88
C TYR A 5 -17.66 -1.24 1.21
N ALA A 6 -18.73 -1.00 1.96
CA ALA A 6 -20.07 -0.85 1.40
C ALA A 6 -20.26 0.50 0.69
N SER A 7 -19.51 1.52 1.07
CA SER A 7 -19.58 2.86 0.48
C SER A 7 -19.17 2.91 -1.00
N GLY A 8 -18.41 1.92 -1.49
CA GLY A 8 -17.82 1.95 -2.84
C GLY A 8 -16.73 3.02 -3.04
N ILE A 9 -16.54 3.93 -2.11
CA ILE A 9 -15.58 5.05 -2.23
C ILE A 9 -14.17 4.55 -1.92
N PRO A 10 -13.15 4.87 -2.75
CA PRO A 10 -11.77 4.47 -2.49
C PRO A 10 -11.15 5.28 -1.35
N ILE A 11 -10.11 4.73 -0.71
CA ILE A 11 -9.21 5.52 0.13
C ILE A 11 -8.52 6.56 -0.76
N GLN A 12 -8.46 7.80 -0.29
CA GLN A 12 -7.82 8.90 -1.02
C GLN A 12 -6.50 9.27 -0.35
N ILE A 13 -5.48 9.50 -1.16
CA ILE A 13 -4.17 9.99 -0.73
C ILE A 13 -3.85 11.19 -1.60
N SER A 14 -3.70 12.36 -0.97
CA SER A 14 -3.36 13.60 -1.64
C SER A 14 -2.02 14.11 -1.12
N VAL A 15 -1.09 14.34 -2.03
CA VAL A 15 0.25 14.82 -1.73
C VAL A 15 0.38 16.26 -2.23
N TYR A 16 0.80 17.16 -1.35
CA TYR A 16 1.08 18.56 -1.61
C TYR A 16 2.53 18.85 -1.21
N ASP A 17 3.06 19.99 -1.60
CA ASP A 17 4.43 20.39 -1.25
C ASP A 17 4.64 20.53 0.26
N ASP A 18 3.58 20.91 0.99
CA ASP A 18 3.62 21.19 2.42
C ASP A 18 2.92 20.14 3.30
N ARG A 19 2.20 19.19 2.70
CA ARG A 19 1.40 18.22 3.46
C ARG A 19 1.04 16.96 2.68
N LEU A 20 0.78 15.90 3.42
CA LEU A 20 0.17 14.66 2.96
C LEU A 20 -1.20 14.50 3.64
N VAL A 21 -2.24 14.26 2.85
CA VAL A 21 -3.60 14.03 3.35
C VAL A 21 -4.03 12.61 3.01
N LEU A 22 -4.45 11.87 4.02
CA LEU A 22 -5.05 10.54 3.87
C LEU A 22 -6.52 10.64 4.29
N TRP A 23 -7.42 10.22 3.42
CA TRP A 23 -8.84 10.13 3.74
C TRP A 23 -9.34 8.69 3.55
N ASN A 24 -10.08 8.20 4.53
CA ASN A 24 -10.64 6.87 4.52
C ASN A 24 -12.15 6.92 4.77
N PRO A 25 -13.00 6.40 3.84
CA PRO A 25 -14.44 6.36 4.07
C PRO A 25 -14.77 5.43 5.24
N GLY A 26 -15.65 5.89 6.11
CA GLY A 26 -16.11 5.17 7.28
C GLY A 26 -16.41 6.11 8.43
N VAL A 27 -17.18 5.65 9.38
CA VAL A 27 -17.56 6.41 10.56
C VAL A 27 -16.82 5.90 11.78
N LEU A 28 -16.64 6.76 12.77
CA LEU A 28 -16.17 6.33 14.07
C LEU A 28 -17.23 5.40 14.71
N PRO A 29 -16.82 4.49 15.61
CA PRO A 29 -17.75 3.70 16.38
C PRO A 29 -18.80 4.59 17.07
N GLU A 30 -20.00 4.07 17.24
CA GLU A 30 -21.09 4.79 17.88
C GLU A 30 -20.64 5.42 19.21
N ARG A 31 -20.99 6.67 19.42
CA ARG A 31 -20.61 7.50 20.59
C ARG A 31 -19.13 7.88 20.67
N TRP A 32 -18.30 7.54 19.67
CA TRP A 32 -16.93 8.01 19.63
C TRP A 32 -16.85 9.42 19.02
N THR A 33 -15.98 10.20 19.61
CA THR A 33 -15.58 11.51 19.10
C THR A 33 -14.08 11.47 18.74
N LEU A 34 -13.58 12.50 18.11
CA LEU A 34 -12.13 12.65 17.90
C LEU A 34 -11.35 12.56 19.21
N LYS A 35 -11.89 13.08 20.31
CA LYS A 35 -11.26 12.99 21.63
C LYS A 35 -11.09 11.53 22.08
N HIS A 36 -12.10 10.68 21.84
CA HIS A 36 -12.00 9.25 22.14
C HIS A 36 -10.99 8.57 21.21
N LEU A 37 -11.00 8.89 19.91
CA LEU A 37 -10.06 8.34 18.95
C LEU A 37 -8.60 8.66 19.30
N LEU A 38 -8.32 9.90 19.74
CA LEU A 38 -6.98 10.37 20.09
C LEU A 38 -6.54 9.93 21.50
N GLY A 39 -7.48 9.52 22.33
CA GLY A 39 -7.23 9.03 23.68
C GLY A 39 -6.90 7.54 23.72
N LYS A 40 -6.84 7.00 24.92
CA LYS A 40 -6.69 5.54 25.12
C LYS A 40 -8.03 4.87 24.90
N HIS A 41 -8.10 3.97 23.94
CA HIS A 41 -9.32 3.26 23.57
C HIS A 41 -9.02 1.80 23.19
N PRO A 42 -10.00 0.88 23.30
CA PRO A 42 -9.87 -0.47 22.75
C PRO A 42 -9.87 -0.41 21.22
N SER A 43 -9.27 -1.41 20.58
CA SER A 43 -9.36 -1.56 19.12
C SER A 43 -10.77 -1.99 18.72
N GLN A 44 -11.44 -1.19 17.90
CA GLN A 44 -12.75 -1.51 17.31
C GLN A 44 -12.66 -1.41 15.78
N PRO A 45 -12.13 -2.44 15.11
CA PRO A 45 -11.98 -2.43 13.67
C PRO A 45 -13.35 -2.52 12.99
N PHE A 46 -13.55 -1.73 11.92
CA PHE A 46 -14.76 -1.81 11.09
C PHE A 46 -14.86 -3.17 10.38
N ASN A 47 -13.71 -3.76 10.02
CA ASN A 47 -13.62 -5.06 9.38
C ASN A 47 -12.85 -6.05 10.28
N PRO A 48 -13.50 -6.71 11.25
CA PRO A 48 -12.82 -7.55 12.25
C PRO A 48 -12.12 -8.78 11.65
N LEU A 49 -12.63 -9.36 10.58
CA LEU A 49 -11.98 -10.49 9.90
C LEU A 49 -10.66 -10.06 9.23
N LEU A 50 -10.66 -8.89 8.57
CA LEU A 50 -9.44 -8.31 7.99
C LEU A 50 -8.44 -7.93 9.10
N ALA A 51 -8.92 -7.34 10.19
CA ALA A 51 -8.08 -7.00 11.33
C ALA A 51 -7.39 -8.24 11.92
N ASN A 52 -8.13 -9.33 12.07
CA ASN A 52 -7.59 -10.60 12.58
C ASN A 52 -6.55 -11.20 11.60
N ALA A 53 -6.83 -11.19 10.30
CA ALA A 53 -5.88 -11.66 9.30
C ALA A 53 -4.58 -10.87 9.32
N PHE A 54 -4.65 -9.53 9.37
CA PHE A 54 -3.49 -8.66 9.44
C PHE A 54 -2.74 -8.75 10.78
N PHE A 55 -3.47 -8.97 11.88
CA PHE A 55 -2.86 -9.21 13.19
C PHE A 55 -2.02 -10.50 13.17
N ARG A 56 -2.57 -11.61 12.67
CA ARG A 56 -1.84 -12.87 12.53
C ARG A 56 -0.65 -12.79 11.59
N ALA A 57 -0.74 -11.93 10.57
CA ALA A 57 0.36 -11.65 9.64
C ALA A 57 1.39 -10.65 10.19
N GLY A 58 1.21 -10.10 11.39
CA GLY A 58 2.13 -9.16 12.03
C GLY A 58 2.07 -7.72 11.50
N TYR A 59 1.06 -7.37 10.68
CA TYR A 59 0.93 -6.04 10.09
C TYR A 59 0.23 -5.03 11.01
N VAL A 60 -0.63 -5.49 11.91
CA VAL A 60 -1.36 -4.63 12.85
C VAL A 60 -1.30 -5.20 14.26
N GLU A 61 -1.50 -4.32 15.25
CA GLU A 61 -1.62 -4.69 16.65
C GLU A 61 -3.08 -4.64 17.10
N SER A 62 -3.44 -5.42 18.12
CA SER A 62 -4.80 -5.52 18.63
C SER A 62 -5.14 -4.49 19.72
N TRP A 63 -4.21 -3.65 20.15
CA TRP A 63 -4.34 -2.85 21.37
C TRP A 63 -4.74 -1.38 21.15
N GLY A 64 -5.15 -0.95 19.96
CA GLY A 64 -5.56 0.44 19.71
C GLY A 64 -4.43 1.48 19.78
N ARG A 65 -3.16 1.07 19.67
CA ARG A 65 -1.99 1.95 19.82
C ARG A 65 -1.50 2.59 18.51
N GLY A 66 -2.25 2.42 17.42
CA GLY A 66 -1.83 2.89 16.09
C GLY A 66 -1.57 4.40 16.05
N ILE A 67 -2.46 5.20 16.62
CA ILE A 67 -2.34 6.67 16.66
C ILE A 67 -1.13 7.11 17.48
N GLU A 68 -0.92 6.51 18.65
CA GLU A 68 0.25 6.78 19.49
C GLU A 68 1.56 6.50 18.75
N LYS A 69 1.63 5.37 18.03
CA LYS A 69 2.79 5.03 17.20
C LYS A 69 3.03 6.03 16.08
N ILE A 70 1.98 6.46 15.38
CA ILE A 70 2.09 7.48 14.34
C ILE A 70 2.63 8.79 14.94
N GLN A 71 2.09 9.24 16.07
CA GLN A 71 2.54 10.47 16.73
C GLN A 71 4.00 10.39 17.17
N ARG A 72 4.42 9.26 17.74
CA ARG A 72 5.82 9.03 18.12
C ARG A 72 6.76 9.01 16.91
N ALA A 73 6.34 8.38 15.82
CA ALA A 73 7.12 8.35 14.58
C ALA A 73 7.29 9.77 14.01
N CYS A 74 6.22 10.56 13.94
CA CYS A 74 6.30 11.96 13.51
C CYS A 74 7.28 12.76 14.39
N GLN A 75 7.17 12.65 15.70
CA GLN A 75 8.05 13.32 16.64
C GLN A 75 9.52 12.91 16.45
N ALA A 76 9.79 11.62 16.28
CA ALA A 76 11.14 11.10 16.05
C ALA A 76 11.80 11.65 14.78
N HIS A 77 11.00 12.02 13.79
CA HIS A 77 11.43 12.62 12.51
C HIS A 77 11.31 14.15 12.48
N GLY A 78 11.04 14.83 13.59
CA GLY A 78 10.91 16.28 13.64
C GLY A 78 9.69 16.81 12.87
N ILE A 79 8.65 15.99 12.73
CA ILE A 79 7.38 16.34 12.08
C ILE A 79 6.33 16.56 13.17
N ASP A 80 5.48 17.55 12.97
CA ASP A 80 4.37 17.81 13.89
C ASP A 80 3.41 16.62 13.98
N LYS A 81 2.70 16.52 15.10
CA LYS A 81 1.64 15.52 15.26
C LYS A 81 0.61 15.69 14.14
N PRO A 82 0.16 14.62 13.49
CA PRO A 82 -0.84 14.73 12.44
C PRO A 82 -2.17 15.23 12.99
N ALA A 83 -2.85 16.03 12.19
CA ALA A 83 -4.22 16.45 12.47
C ALA A 83 -5.21 15.38 11.99
N TYR A 84 -6.26 15.17 12.75
CA TYR A 84 -7.34 14.24 12.44
C TYR A 84 -8.65 14.99 12.32
N ASP A 85 -9.49 14.60 11.37
CA ASP A 85 -10.80 15.17 11.11
C ASP A 85 -11.80 14.07 10.70
N THR A 86 -13.08 14.29 11.01
CA THR A 86 -14.16 13.31 10.77
C THR A 86 -15.39 13.92 10.09
N ASP A 87 -15.31 15.11 9.53
CA ASP A 87 -16.48 15.86 9.05
C ASP A 87 -17.04 15.37 7.70
N LEU A 88 -16.30 14.65 6.90
CA LEU A 88 -16.68 14.30 5.52
C LEU A 88 -17.08 12.81 5.35
N SER A 89 -17.90 12.28 6.25
CA SER A 89 -18.31 10.85 6.19
C SER A 89 -17.14 9.88 6.15
N GLY A 90 -16.00 10.28 6.70
CA GLY A 90 -14.77 9.53 6.76
C GLY A 90 -13.83 10.05 7.83
N VAL A 91 -12.68 9.41 7.93
CA VAL A 91 -11.59 9.86 8.79
C VAL A 91 -10.50 10.42 7.91
N MET A 92 -10.15 11.67 8.11
CA MET A 92 -9.07 12.37 7.45
C MET A 92 -7.87 12.52 8.39
N VAL A 93 -6.68 12.25 7.87
CA VAL A 93 -5.41 12.43 8.59
C VAL A 93 -4.50 13.31 7.74
N THR A 94 -4.04 14.41 8.31
CA THR A 94 -3.16 15.36 7.65
C THR A 94 -1.79 15.39 8.34
N PHE A 95 -0.75 15.05 7.60
CA PHE A 95 0.64 15.21 8.01
C PHE A 95 1.19 16.48 7.35
N ARG A 96 1.77 17.38 8.16
CA ARG A 96 2.42 18.60 7.64
C ARG A 96 3.91 18.37 7.52
N ALA A 97 4.51 18.88 6.46
CA ALA A 97 5.95 18.89 6.29
C ALA A 97 6.61 19.78 7.36
N SER A 98 7.85 19.49 7.73
CA SER A 98 8.61 20.38 8.59
C SER A 98 8.87 21.72 7.91
N SER A 99 8.96 22.79 8.69
CA SER A 99 9.29 24.13 8.16
C SER A 99 10.59 24.15 7.37
N LEU A 100 11.56 23.35 7.79
CA LEU A 100 12.85 23.22 7.09
C LEU A 100 12.66 22.60 5.68
N HIS A 101 11.79 21.59 5.54
CA HIS A 101 11.50 20.98 4.24
C HIS A 101 10.78 21.96 3.31
N VAL A 102 9.77 22.67 3.82
CA VAL A 102 9.04 23.70 3.07
C VAL A 102 9.97 24.83 2.62
N ALA A 103 10.89 25.26 3.48
CA ALA A 103 11.89 26.27 3.12
C ALA A 103 12.80 25.80 1.98
N ARG A 104 13.30 24.56 2.03
CA ARG A 104 14.14 23.99 0.96
C ARG A 104 13.43 23.95 -0.40
N ILE A 105 12.15 23.59 -0.42
CA ILE A 105 11.36 23.60 -1.67
C ILE A 105 11.23 25.03 -2.19
N ARG A 106 10.93 26.00 -1.33
CA ARG A 106 10.76 27.42 -1.73
C ARG A 106 12.07 28.04 -2.23
N ASP A 107 13.19 27.71 -1.63
CA ASP A 107 14.51 28.24 -2.00
C ASP A 107 15.07 27.57 -3.26
N GLY A 108 14.33 26.68 -3.90
CA GLY A 108 14.78 25.94 -5.09
C GLY A 108 15.95 24.99 -4.85
N ALA A 109 16.32 24.78 -3.59
CA ALA A 109 17.41 23.87 -3.22
C ALA A 109 17.07 22.39 -3.45
N ASP A 110 15.81 22.09 -3.70
CA ASP A 110 15.30 20.74 -4.03
C ASP A 110 14.85 20.67 -5.50
N SER A 111 15.63 21.30 -6.41
CA SER A 111 15.50 21.07 -7.86
C SER A 111 16.09 19.70 -8.27
N GLY A 112 16.19 18.79 -7.33
CA GLY A 112 16.36 17.38 -7.61
C GLY A 112 15.14 16.90 -8.40
N SER A 113 15.36 16.28 -9.55
CA SER A 113 14.36 15.58 -10.34
C SER A 113 13.31 14.96 -9.46
N PRO A 114 12.00 15.06 -9.79
CA PRO A 114 10.97 14.42 -8.99
C PRO A 114 11.40 13.00 -8.75
N THR A 115 11.67 12.67 -7.48
CA THR A 115 11.92 11.28 -7.10
C THR A 115 10.73 10.53 -7.65
N PRO A 116 10.93 9.54 -8.53
CA PRO A 116 9.80 8.79 -9.08
C PRO A 116 8.94 8.38 -7.89
N ILE A 117 7.67 8.79 -7.90
CA ILE A 117 6.71 8.37 -6.88
C ILE A 117 6.90 6.86 -6.79
N PRO A 118 7.31 6.28 -5.65
CA PRO A 118 7.39 4.84 -5.55
C PRO A 118 6.01 4.32 -5.90
N THR A 119 5.92 3.65 -7.02
CA THR A 119 4.72 2.89 -7.39
C THR A 119 4.30 2.10 -6.15
N PRO A 120 2.99 2.00 -5.81
CA PRO A 120 2.52 1.56 -4.51
C PRO A 120 3.29 0.33 -4.05
N ILE A 121 4.04 0.52 -3.01
CA ILE A 121 4.68 -0.44 -2.10
C ILE A 121 4.86 -1.84 -2.71
N GLU A 122 5.87 -2.01 -3.53
CA GLU A 122 6.60 -3.27 -3.55
C GLU A 122 7.36 -3.29 -2.23
N GLY A 123 6.89 -4.13 -1.32
CA GLY A 123 7.29 -4.15 0.07
C GLY A 123 8.80 -4.07 0.27
N ALA A 124 9.17 -3.26 1.19
CA ALA A 124 10.51 -3.11 1.71
C ALA A 124 11.16 -4.47 2.00
N ALA A 125 11.94 -4.95 1.05
CA ALA A 125 13.02 -5.89 1.25
C ALA A 125 14.05 -5.57 0.18
N ALA A 126 15.02 -4.74 0.51
CA ALA A 126 16.23 -4.58 -0.28
C ALA A 126 16.80 -5.98 -0.59
N GLY A 127 16.78 -6.37 -1.88
CA GLY A 127 17.37 -7.63 -2.34
C GLY A 127 16.41 -8.73 -2.83
N ARG A 128 15.08 -8.60 -2.73
CA ARG A 128 14.18 -9.60 -3.33
C ARG A 128 13.72 -9.16 -4.73
N PRO A 129 13.89 -10.01 -5.77
CA PRO A 129 13.42 -9.71 -7.11
C PRO A 129 11.88 -9.53 -7.12
N SER A 130 11.39 -8.56 -7.91
CA SER A 130 9.95 -8.31 -8.03
C SER A 130 9.19 -9.56 -8.47
N THR A 131 7.89 -9.65 -8.16
CA THR A 131 7.06 -10.80 -8.58
C THR A 131 7.09 -10.98 -10.11
N GLN A 132 7.17 -9.89 -10.88
CA GLN A 132 7.32 -9.96 -12.32
C GLN A 132 8.69 -10.57 -12.71
N GLN A 133 9.77 -10.15 -12.04
CA GLN A 133 11.09 -10.70 -12.25
C GLN A 133 11.14 -12.19 -11.88
N ARG A 134 10.55 -12.57 -10.75
CA ARG A 134 10.44 -13.98 -10.33
C ARG A 134 9.66 -14.84 -11.35
N ILE A 135 8.61 -14.29 -11.96
CA ILE A 135 7.88 -14.96 -13.06
C ILE A 135 8.77 -15.12 -14.27
N LEU A 136 9.49 -14.08 -14.69
CA LEU A 136 10.42 -14.15 -15.81
C LEU A 136 11.52 -15.19 -15.57
N ASP A 137 12.10 -15.21 -14.38
CA ASP A 137 13.14 -16.16 -14.02
C ASP A 137 12.62 -17.62 -14.00
N ALA A 138 11.41 -17.83 -13.50
CA ALA A 138 10.75 -19.13 -13.54
C ALA A 138 10.47 -19.60 -14.97
N LEU A 139 10.04 -18.69 -15.86
CA LEU A 139 9.81 -18.99 -17.27
C LEU A 139 11.13 -19.22 -18.05
N ARG A 140 12.23 -18.55 -17.66
CA ARG A 140 13.58 -18.84 -18.21
C ARG A 140 14.05 -20.21 -17.83
N ALA A 141 13.84 -20.61 -16.58
CA ALA A 141 14.23 -21.93 -16.09
C ALA A 141 13.39 -23.05 -16.71
N THR A 142 12.10 -22.80 -16.98
CA THR A 142 11.18 -23.82 -17.51
C THR A 142 10.11 -23.16 -18.39
N ALA A 143 10.30 -23.23 -19.70
CA ALA A 143 9.46 -22.53 -20.69
C ALA A 143 7.99 -22.99 -20.75
N GLY A 144 7.68 -24.19 -20.28
CA GLY A 144 6.33 -24.79 -20.35
C GLY A 144 5.46 -24.60 -19.11
N LEU A 145 5.85 -23.76 -18.14
CA LEU A 145 5.08 -23.57 -16.91
C LEU A 145 3.69 -22.98 -17.18
N SER A 146 2.66 -23.67 -16.66
CA SER A 146 1.29 -23.17 -16.70
C SER A 146 1.05 -22.10 -15.62
N GLY A 147 -0.06 -21.35 -15.72
CA GLY A 147 -0.46 -20.40 -14.68
C GLY A 147 -0.60 -21.05 -13.28
N PRO A 148 -1.24 -22.21 -13.14
CA PRO A 148 -1.25 -22.95 -11.88
C PRO A 148 0.12 -23.34 -11.34
N ASP A 149 1.05 -23.74 -12.22
CA ASP A 149 2.41 -24.13 -11.80
C ASP A 149 3.20 -22.92 -11.30
N LEU A 150 3.09 -21.78 -11.99
CA LEU A 150 3.66 -20.50 -11.53
C LEU A 150 3.07 -20.07 -10.19
N ALA A 151 1.76 -20.25 -9.98
CA ALA A 151 1.12 -19.92 -8.71
C ALA A 151 1.70 -20.74 -7.56
N ARG A 152 1.86 -22.04 -7.77
CA ARG A 152 2.43 -22.96 -6.78
C ARG A 152 3.92 -22.68 -6.53
N LEU A 153 4.70 -22.51 -7.59
CA LEU A 153 6.15 -22.27 -7.51
C LEU A 153 6.49 -20.97 -6.79
N LEU A 154 5.70 -19.91 -7.05
CA LEU A 154 5.96 -18.56 -6.52
C LEU A 154 5.23 -18.27 -5.20
N GLY A 155 4.33 -19.18 -4.76
CA GLY A 155 3.53 -18.98 -3.54
C GLY A 155 2.50 -17.84 -3.65
N ILE A 156 1.97 -17.58 -4.84
CA ILE A 156 0.98 -16.53 -5.10
C ILE A 156 -0.33 -17.12 -5.66
N THR A 157 -1.42 -16.35 -5.59
CA THR A 157 -2.71 -16.81 -6.10
C THR A 157 -2.72 -16.92 -7.64
N ARG A 158 -3.59 -17.77 -8.18
CA ARG A 158 -3.78 -17.90 -9.66
C ARG A 158 -4.17 -16.57 -10.30
N ASP A 159 -4.94 -15.74 -9.62
CA ASP A 159 -5.34 -14.43 -10.12
C ASP A 159 -4.19 -13.43 -10.04
N GLY A 160 -3.33 -13.52 -9.03
CA GLY A 160 -2.06 -12.78 -8.97
C GLY A 160 -1.17 -13.12 -10.16
N VAL A 161 -1.02 -14.40 -10.51
CA VAL A 161 -0.26 -14.81 -11.72
C VAL A 161 -0.89 -14.23 -12.98
N LYS A 162 -2.22 -14.34 -13.16
CA LYS A 162 -2.92 -13.76 -14.32
C LYS A 162 -2.69 -12.25 -14.45
N TYR A 163 -2.75 -11.53 -13.33
CA TYR A 163 -2.51 -10.09 -13.28
C TYR A 163 -1.10 -9.75 -13.78
N HIS A 164 -0.07 -10.39 -13.22
CA HIS A 164 1.32 -10.12 -13.61
C HIS A 164 1.62 -10.55 -15.06
N ILE A 165 1.09 -11.67 -15.53
CA ILE A 165 1.20 -12.11 -16.91
C ILE A 165 0.57 -11.13 -17.88
N ARG A 166 -0.61 -10.57 -17.56
CA ARG A 166 -1.22 -9.52 -18.39
C ARG A 166 -0.32 -8.28 -18.51
N ARG A 167 0.28 -7.85 -17.40
CA ARG A 167 1.20 -6.70 -17.40
C ARG A 167 2.46 -6.99 -18.20
N LEU A 168 3.08 -8.17 -18.05
CA LEU A 168 4.26 -8.57 -18.81
C LEU A 168 3.96 -8.67 -20.31
N LYS A 169 2.77 -9.16 -20.70
CA LYS A 169 2.31 -9.14 -22.10
C LYS A 169 2.12 -7.72 -22.63
N ALA A 170 1.45 -6.86 -21.87
CA ALA A 170 1.22 -5.47 -22.26
C ALA A 170 2.55 -4.69 -22.40
N ALA A 171 3.55 -5.02 -21.58
CA ALA A 171 4.91 -4.48 -21.67
C ALA A 171 5.78 -5.14 -22.75
N GLY A 172 5.24 -6.07 -23.54
CA GLY A 172 5.99 -6.77 -24.59
C GLY A 172 7.08 -7.72 -24.09
N ARG A 173 7.14 -8.00 -22.77
CA ARG A 173 8.20 -8.79 -22.15
C ARG A 173 8.02 -10.31 -22.30
N ILE A 174 6.80 -10.76 -22.56
CA ILE A 174 6.47 -12.17 -22.83
C ILE A 174 5.45 -12.30 -23.95
N ARG A 175 5.58 -13.36 -24.74
CA ARG A 175 4.64 -13.75 -25.80
C ARG A 175 4.19 -15.18 -25.60
N ARG A 176 2.93 -15.47 -25.86
CA ARG A 176 2.41 -16.84 -25.78
C ARG A 176 2.44 -17.49 -27.16
N HIS A 177 2.97 -18.71 -27.23
CA HIS A 177 2.94 -19.57 -28.40
C HIS A 177 2.01 -20.77 -28.18
N GLY A 178 1.13 -21.03 -29.14
CA GLY A 178 0.23 -22.17 -29.16
C GLY A 178 -1.09 -21.98 -28.37
N PRO A 179 -2.09 -22.85 -28.64
CA PRO A 179 -3.38 -22.90 -27.94
C PRO A 179 -3.24 -23.49 -26.51
N LYS A 180 -4.24 -24.23 -26.01
CA LYS A 180 -4.17 -24.91 -24.70
C LYS A 180 -2.94 -25.81 -24.63
N GLY A 181 -2.01 -25.53 -23.70
CA GLY A 181 -0.73 -26.26 -23.56
C GLY A 181 0.50 -25.56 -24.16
N GLY A 182 0.32 -24.41 -24.81
CA GLY A 182 1.44 -23.63 -25.34
C GLY A 182 2.37 -23.03 -24.27
N TYR A 183 3.55 -22.60 -24.68
CA TYR A 183 4.59 -22.06 -23.82
C TYR A 183 4.68 -20.52 -23.89
N TRP A 184 5.40 -19.95 -22.93
CA TRP A 184 5.70 -18.52 -22.87
C TRP A 184 7.11 -18.28 -23.40
N GLU A 185 7.24 -17.41 -24.38
CA GLU A 185 8.51 -16.88 -24.86
C GLU A 185 8.80 -15.55 -24.15
N ILE A 186 10.03 -15.38 -23.70
CA ILE A 186 10.50 -14.12 -23.13
C ILE A 186 11.08 -13.30 -24.27
N VAL A 187 10.57 -12.08 -24.42
CA VAL A 187 10.98 -11.13 -25.45
C VAL A 187 11.86 -10.05 -24.81
N GLY A 188 13.16 -10.04 -25.15
CA GLY A 188 14.13 -9.01 -24.78
C GLY A 188 14.64 -9.09 -23.37
#